data_69f388c237ded8355b27467a6fb6384d
#
_entry.id   69f388c237ded8355b27467a6fb6384d
#
_cell.length_a   1.000
_cell.length_b   1.000
_cell.length_c   1.000
_cell.angle_alpha   90.00
_cell.angle_beta   90.00
_cell.angle_gamma   90.00
#
_symmetry.space_group_name_H-M   'P 1'
#
loop_
_entity.id
_entity.type
_entity.pdbx_description
1 polymer ?
#
loop_
_entity_poly.entity_id
_entity_poly.type
_entity_poly.pdbx_seq_one_letter_code
_entity_poly.pdbx_strand_id
1 'polypeptide(L)'
;MVKIRLHGINNSTTINAMIDSGATEDFIDQEVSNKYQIHTTKAKNPRETYLADVEPSSMGPVTHIATVPMDIGAHKEITTFQVAKLQNHKAILGMPWLRNHNPRIDWGQGKITFDSEKCTTMCLKESPTVYAIPEAEALEQNLISRFSTIQAKKDKHMLIKKMDKDAKIPTRGTRGAAGHDLYAIEDKTIPAGGQQVVKTGISLTLTNGTYG
;
A
#
# COMPACT_ATOMS: atom_id res chain seq x y z
N MET A 1 16.64 -11.27 -11.35
CA MET A 1 16.78 -10.88 -9.92
C MET A 1 16.96 -9.38 -9.85
N VAL A 2 16.22 -8.71 -8.97
CA VAL A 2 16.31 -7.27 -8.70
C VAL A 2 16.81 -7.06 -7.26
N LYS A 3 17.67 -6.05 -7.06
CA LYS A 3 18.08 -5.67 -5.70
C LYS A 3 17.01 -4.81 -5.08
N ILE A 4 16.48 -5.23 -3.93
CA ILE A 4 15.52 -4.49 -3.12
C ILE A 4 16.14 -4.16 -1.77
N ARG A 5 15.85 -2.98 -1.24
CA ARG A 5 16.20 -2.59 0.11
C ARG A 5 14.95 -2.58 0.96
N LEU A 6 14.95 -3.37 2.03
CA LEU A 6 13.86 -3.45 2.99
C LEU A 6 14.24 -2.70 4.26
N HIS A 7 13.30 -1.95 4.82
CA HIS A 7 13.49 -1.17 6.03
C HIS A 7 12.69 -1.82 7.18
N GLY A 8 13.34 -2.70 7.92
CA GLY A 8 12.78 -3.28 9.15
C GLY A 8 12.75 -2.27 10.30
N ILE A 9 12.27 -2.69 11.46
CA ILE A 9 12.08 -1.81 12.63
C ILE A 9 13.39 -1.14 13.05
N ASN A 10 14.48 -1.90 13.18
CA ASN A 10 15.76 -1.40 13.68
C ASN A 10 16.87 -1.44 12.63
N ASN A 11 16.67 -2.13 11.52
CA ASN A 11 17.73 -2.40 10.53
C ASN A 11 17.16 -2.36 9.11
N SER A 12 17.96 -1.82 8.19
CA SER A 12 17.71 -1.96 6.75
C SER A 12 18.59 -3.06 6.18
N THR A 13 18.05 -3.78 5.20
CA THR A 13 18.82 -4.81 4.48
C THR A 13 18.58 -4.71 2.98
N THR A 14 19.60 -5.10 2.23
CA THR A 14 19.48 -5.24 0.77
C THR A 14 19.55 -6.72 0.42
N ILE A 15 18.53 -7.18 -0.26
CA ILE A 15 18.41 -8.58 -0.72
C ILE A 15 18.11 -8.63 -2.21
N ASN A 16 18.31 -9.80 -2.81
CA ASN A 16 17.86 -10.05 -4.17
C ASN A 16 16.45 -10.63 -4.14
N ALA A 17 15.52 -10.00 -4.86
CA ALA A 17 14.19 -10.52 -5.11
C ALA A 17 14.08 -11.11 -6.52
N MET A 18 13.35 -12.18 -6.65
CA MET A 18 12.94 -12.74 -7.93
C MET A 18 11.73 -11.96 -8.45
N ILE A 19 11.70 -11.61 -9.72
CA ILE A 19 10.48 -11.13 -10.40
C ILE A 19 9.86 -12.36 -11.07
N ASP A 20 8.62 -12.67 -10.69
CA ASP A 20 7.94 -13.87 -11.16
C ASP A 20 6.48 -13.58 -11.50
N SER A 21 6.20 -13.53 -12.81
CA SER A 21 4.83 -13.32 -13.30
C SER A 21 3.91 -14.53 -13.08
N GLY A 22 4.46 -15.69 -12.75
CA GLY A 22 3.72 -16.90 -12.39
C GLY A 22 3.29 -16.93 -10.92
N ALA A 23 3.94 -16.16 -10.05
CA ALA A 23 3.58 -16.08 -8.65
C ALA A 23 2.29 -15.27 -8.47
N THR A 24 1.29 -15.86 -7.81
CA THR A 24 -0.02 -15.24 -7.56
C THR A 24 -0.02 -14.21 -6.43
N GLU A 25 1.04 -14.20 -5.62
CA GLU A 25 1.23 -13.31 -4.47
C GLU A 25 2.69 -12.85 -4.42
N ASP A 26 2.96 -11.82 -3.60
CA ASP A 26 4.32 -11.39 -3.28
C ASP A 26 4.79 -12.11 -2.03
N PHE A 27 6.01 -12.66 -2.03
CA PHE A 27 6.52 -13.48 -0.92
C PHE A 27 7.81 -12.96 -0.35
N ILE A 28 7.98 -13.12 0.96
CA ILE A 28 9.24 -12.92 1.66
C ILE A 28 9.60 -14.15 2.48
N ASP A 29 10.89 -14.50 2.48
CA ASP A 29 11.38 -15.60 3.26
C ASP A 29 11.25 -15.35 4.77
N GLN A 30 10.79 -16.36 5.50
CA GLN A 30 10.56 -16.29 6.94
C GLN A 30 11.84 -15.92 7.71
N GLU A 31 13.01 -16.44 7.30
CA GLU A 31 14.28 -16.11 7.96
C GLU A 31 14.65 -14.65 7.76
N VAL A 32 14.38 -14.09 6.56
CA VAL A 32 14.57 -12.66 6.29
C VAL A 32 13.68 -11.82 7.17
N SER A 33 12.38 -12.17 7.24
CA SER A 33 11.42 -11.46 8.06
C SER A 33 11.83 -11.44 9.53
N ASN A 34 12.23 -12.59 10.07
CA ASN A 34 12.65 -12.73 11.46
C ASN A 34 13.98 -12.01 11.73
N LYS A 35 14.99 -12.21 10.87
CA LYS A 35 16.34 -11.65 11.04
C LYS A 35 16.34 -10.13 11.07
N TYR A 36 15.52 -9.51 10.23
CA TYR A 36 15.48 -8.05 10.09
C TYR A 36 14.29 -7.42 10.82
N GLN A 37 13.61 -8.19 11.67
CA GLN A 37 12.49 -7.71 12.49
C GLN A 37 11.46 -6.95 11.67
N ILE A 38 11.08 -7.52 10.53
CA ILE A 38 10.04 -6.96 9.69
C ILE A 38 8.70 -7.13 10.40
N HIS A 39 7.91 -6.05 10.46
CA HIS A 39 6.60 -6.11 11.10
C HIS A 39 5.69 -7.12 10.39
N THR A 40 5.17 -8.07 11.19
CA THR A 40 4.27 -9.11 10.67
C THR A 40 2.95 -9.12 11.43
N THR A 41 1.87 -9.42 10.72
CA THR A 41 0.53 -9.63 11.28
C THR A 41 0.02 -11.00 10.88
N LYS A 42 -0.86 -11.59 11.69
CA LYS A 42 -1.52 -12.86 11.32
C LYS A 42 -2.43 -12.64 10.12
N ALA A 43 -2.35 -13.53 9.15
CA ALA A 43 -3.28 -13.54 8.03
C ALA A 43 -4.70 -13.86 8.52
N LYS A 44 -5.68 -13.06 8.11
CA LYS A 44 -7.09 -13.28 8.49
C LYS A 44 -7.63 -14.63 8.01
N ASN A 45 -7.17 -15.06 6.83
CA ASN A 45 -7.53 -16.34 6.24
C ASN A 45 -6.24 -17.03 5.78
N PRO A 46 -5.68 -17.94 6.58
CA PRO A 46 -4.55 -18.75 6.16
C PRO A 46 -4.89 -19.48 4.85
N ARG A 47 -4.03 -19.37 3.85
CA ARG A 47 -4.21 -20.05 2.56
C ARG A 47 -3.04 -20.97 2.32
N GLU A 48 -3.33 -22.13 1.80
CA GLU A 48 -2.30 -22.93 1.16
C GLU A 48 -1.89 -22.24 -0.13
N THR A 49 -0.62 -21.93 -0.23
CA THR A 49 -0.07 -21.26 -1.42
C THR A 49 0.97 -22.16 -2.02
N TYR A 50 0.82 -22.40 -3.31
CA TYR A 50 1.73 -23.26 -4.08
C TYR A 50 2.67 -22.34 -4.88
N LEU A 51 3.97 -22.53 -4.70
CA LEU A 51 4.96 -22.07 -5.67
C LEU A 51 5.16 -23.20 -6.69
N ALA A 52 5.28 -22.85 -7.96
CA ALA A 52 5.34 -23.83 -9.06
C ALA A 52 6.43 -24.90 -8.90
N ASP A 53 7.50 -24.58 -8.16
CA ASP A 53 8.69 -25.43 -8.00
C ASP A 53 8.78 -26.09 -6.61
N VAL A 54 7.76 -25.97 -5.77
CA VAL A 54 7.82 -26.48 -4.39
C VAL A 54 6.67 -27.45 -4.13
N GLU A 55 7.02 -28.65 -3.69
CA GLU A 55 6.05 -29.63 -3.23
C GLU A 55 5.15 -29.03 -2.14
N PRO A 56 3.81 -29.20 -2.20
CA PRO A 56 2.87 -28.61 -1.25
C PRO A 56 3.20 -28.88 0.22
N SER A 57 3.86 -30.00 0.49
CA SER A 57 4.25 -30.45 1.84
C SER A 57 5.39 -29.66 2.48
N SER A 58 6.14 -28.84 1.73
CA SER A 58 7.38 -28.21 2.23
C SER A 58 7.19 -26.79 2.75
N MET A 59 6.12 -26.09 2.35
CA MET A 59 5.91 -24.68 2.70
C MET A 59 4.94 -24.46 3.87
N GLY A 60 3.98 -25.33 4.00
CA GLY A 60 2.87 -25.13 4.95
C GLY A 60 1.98 -23.92 4.58
N PRO A 61 0.88 -23.71 5.32
CA PRO A 61 -0.01 -22.59 5.06
C PRO A 61 0.68 -21.25 5.40
N VAL A 62 0.47 -20.24 4.55
CA VAL A 62 0.86 -18.87 4.85
C VAL A 62 -0.01 -18.32 5.98
N THR A 63 0.59 -18.11 7.13
CA THR A 63 -0.10 -17.69 8.35
C THR A 63 0.18 -16.23 8.72
N HIS A 64 1.20 -15.61 8.11
CA HIS A 64 1.62 -14.26 8.42
C HIS A 64 1.83 -13.42 7.17
N ILE A 65 1.57 -12.13 7.32
CA ILE A 65 1.76 -11.10 6.29
C ILE A 65 2.76 -10.10 6.85
N ALA A 66 3.80 -9.80 6.06
CA ALA A 66 4.81 -8.80 6.37
C ALA A 66 4.51 -7.52 5.60
N THR A 67 4.43 -6.37 6.28
CA THR A 67 4.30 -5.06 5.65
C THR A 67 5.55 -4.25 5.94
N VAL A 68 6.23 -3.79 4.87
CA VAL A 68 7.57 -3.23 4.99
C VAL A 68 7.79 -2.12 3.95
N PRO A 69 8.44 -1.00 4.32
CA PRO A 69 8.95 -0.05 3.34
C PRO A 69 10.05 -0.70 2.51
N MET A 70 9.98 -0.52 1.20
CA MET A 70 10.89 -1.12 0.22
C MET A 70 11.35 -0.08 -0.79
N ASP A 71 12.65 -0.11 -1.09
CA ASP A 71 13.25 0.69 -2.16
C ASP A 71 13.79 -0.21 -3.27
N ILE A 72 13.59 0.20 -4.51
CA ILE A 72 14.24 -0.36 -5.70
C ILE A 72 14.89 0.81 -6.46
N GLY A 73 16.15 1.09 -6.16
CA GLY A 73 16.80 2.31 -6.62
C GLY A 73 16.09 3.56 -6.10
N ALA A 74 15.60 4.42 -6.99
CA ALA A 74 14.83 5.62 -6.63
C ALA A 74 13.34 5.33 -6.34
N HIS A 75 12.84 4.15 -6.71
CA HIS A 75 11.46 3.76 -6.47
C HIS A 75 11.28 3.37 -5.00
N LYS A 76 10.33 4.02 -4.32
CA LYS A 76 10.05 3.82 -2.90
C LYS A 76 8.58 3.51 -2.70
N GLU A 77 8.30 2.48 -1.90
CA GLU A 77 6.94 2.08 -1.58
C GLU A 77 6.84 1.42 -0.21
N ILE A 78 5.62 1.18 0.23
CA ILE A 78 5.34 0.22 1.30
C ILE A 78 4.64 -0.95 0.64
N THR A 79 5.25 -2.11 0.75
CA THR A 79 4.74 -3.34 0.15
C THR A 79 4.34 -4.36 1.19
N THR A 80 3.53 -5.32 0.77
CA THR A 80 3.02 -6.38 1.63
C THR A 80 3.37 -7.71 1.02
N PHE A 81 4.06 -8.55 1.81
CA PHE A 81 4.47 -9.89 1.42
C PHE A 81 3.75 -10.96 2.23
N GLN A 82 3.47 -12.08 1.62
CA GLN A 82 3.15 -13.32 2.31
C GLN A 82 4.45 -13.89 2.89
N VAL A 83 4.46 -14.24 4.19
CA VAL A 83 5.64 -14.82 4.83
C VAL A 83 5.63 -16.33 4.61
N ALA A 84 6.65 -16.83 3.93
CA ALA A 84 6.76 -18.24 3.58
C ALA A 84 8.22 -18.72 3.71
N LYS A 85 8.43 -20.04 3.78
CA LYS A 85 9.76 -20.63 3.71
C LYS A 85 10.18 -20.74 2.24
N LEU A 86 10.99 -19.81 1.77
CA LEU A 86 11.48 -19.76 0.39
C LEU A 86 12.86 -20.43 0.33
N GLN A 87 12.93 -21.66 -0.16
CA GLN A 87 14.18 -22.45 -0.16
C GLN A 87 15.35 -21.72 -0.83
N ASN A 88 15.15 -21.18 -2.03
CA ASN A 88 16.20 -20.62 -2.89
C ASN A 88 16.12 -19.10 -3.05
N HIS A 89 15.06 -18.45 -2.57
CA HIS A 89 14.81 -17.04 -2.78
C HIS A 89 14.62 -16.31 -1.46
N LYS A 90 15.04 -15.05 -1.40
CA LYS A 90 14.84 -14.21 -0.20
C LYS A 90 13.53 -13.42 -0.27
N ALA A 91 13.11 -13.08 -1.48
CA ALA A 91 11.81 -12.49 -1.77
C ALA A 91 11.40 -12.78 -3.22
N ILE A 92 10.10 -12.75 -3.47
CA ILE A 92 9.48 -12.89 -4.79
C ILE A 92 8.51 -11.72 -4.97
N LEU A 93 8.68 -10.96 -6.04
CA LEU A 93 7.75 -9.94 -6.51
C LEU A 93 6.88 -10.58 -7.60
N GLY A 94 5.64 -10.90 -7.23
CA GLY A 94 4.72 -11.65 -8.08
C GLY A 94 3.83 -10.76 -8.95
N MET A 95 2.81 -11.38 -9.49
CA MET A 95 1.85 -10.70 -10.36
C MET A 95 1.12 -9.52 -9.65
N PRO A 96 0.79 -9.55 -8.35
CA PRO A 96 0.19 -8.41 -7.67
C PRO A 96 1.11 -7.17 -7.74
N TRP A 97 2.40 -7.33 -7.45
CA TRP A 97 3.37 -6.25 -7.53
C TRP A 97 3.55 -5.77 -8.99
N LEU A 98 3.70 -6.69 -9.93
CA LEU A 98 3.85 -6.38 -11.35
C LEU A 98 2.64 -5.60 -11.89
N ARG A 99 1.42 -6.01 -11.60
CA ARG A 99 0.20 -5.29 -12.02
C ARG A 99 0.08 -3.91 -11.36
N ASN A 100 0.50 -3.81 -10.11
CA ASN A 100 0.40 -2.58 -9.35
C ASN A 100 1.35 -1.49 -9.85
N HIS A 101 2.55 -1.86 -10.29
CA HIS A 101 3.59 -0.92 -10.73
C HIS A 101 3.78 -0.87 -12.24
N ASN A 102 3.39 -1.92 -12.94
CA ASN A 102 3.56 -2.09 -14.39
C ASN A 102 4.92 -1.58 -14.90
N PRO A 103 6.04 -2.09 -14.33
CA PRO A 103 7.36 -1.63 -14.71
C PRO A 103 7.73 -2.13 -16.10
N ARG A 104 8.52 -1.36 -16.82
CA ARG A 104 9.14 -1.81 -18.06
C ARG A 104 10.44 -2.56 -17.73
N ILE A 105 10.53 -3.83 -18.14
CA ILE A 105 11.67 -4.71 -17.86
C ILE A 105 12.40 -5.02 -19.16
N ASP A 106 13.66 -4.64 -19.20
CA ASP A 106 14.61 -5.08 -20.23
C ASP A 106 15.33 -6.33 -19.73
N TRP A 107 14.86 -7.47 -20.20
CA TRP A 107 15.40 -8.78 -19.79
C TRP A 107 16.82 -9.00 -20.32
N GLY A 108 17.16 -8.41 -21.47
CA GLY A 108 18.50 -8.53 -22.07
C GLY A 108 19.56 -7.80 -21.27
N GLN A 109 19.22 -6.62 -20.75
CA GLN A 109 20.13 -5.80 -19.94
C GLN A 109 19.91 -5.99 -18.42
N GLY A 110 18.89 -6.74 -18.03
CA GLY A 110 18.51 -6.90 -16.62
C GLY A 110 18.08 -5.59 -15.95
N LYS A 111 17.50 -4.65 -16.71
CA LYS A 111 17.14 -3.31 -16.27
C LYS A 111 15.64 -3.21 -16.02
N ILE A 112 15.26 -2.58 -14.92
CA ILE A 112 13.88 -2.24 -14.61
C ILE A 112 13.69 -0.72 -14.63
N THR A 113 12.59 -0.26 -15.23
CA THR A 113 12.23 1.16 -15.33
C THR A 113 10.80 1.35 -14.82
N PHE A 114 10.61 2.32 -13.93
CA PHE A 114 9.33 2.66 -13.33
C PHE A 114 8.77 3.92 -13.98
N ASP A 115 8.17 3.77 -15.15
CA ASP A 115 7.61 4.86 -15.96
C ASP A 115 6.08 4.87 -16.04
N SER A 116 5.41 4.00 -15.27
CA SER A 116 3.96 4.04 -15.15
C SER A 116 3.50 5.33 -14.43
N GLU A 117 2.31 5.81 -14.76
CA GLU A 117 1.72 7.00 -14.13
C GLU A 117 1.73 6.89 -12.59
N LYS A 118 1.39 5.72 -12.05
CA LYS A 118 1.45 5.46 -10.62
C LYS A 118 2.85 5.66 -10.06
N CYS A 119 3.85 5.04 -10.67
CA CYS A 119 5.22 5.12 -10.15
C CYS A 119 5.77 6.54 -10.24
N THR A 120 5.54 7.25 -11.33
CA THR A 120 6.01 8.63 -11.52
C THR A 120 5.34 9.62 -10.58
N THR A 121 4.10 9.36 -10.18
CA THR A 121 3.35 10.26 -9.29
C THR A 121 3.52 9.94 -7.80
N MET A 122 3.71 8.67 -7.45
CA MET A 122 3.67 8.21 -6.05
C MET A 122 4.99 7.63 -5.55
N CYS A 123 5.69 6.84 -6.37
CA CYS A 123 6.82 6.05 -5.90
C CYS A 123 8.17 6.71 -6.15
N LEU A 124 8.29 7.55 -7.18
CA LEU A 124 9.53 8.25 -7.55
C LEU A 124 9.63 9.66 -6.97
N LYS A 125 8.56 10.18 -6.37
CA LYS A 125 8.64 11.49 -5.68
C LYS A 125 9.43 11.34 -4.41
N GLU A 126 10.42 12.18 -4.22
CA GLU A 126 11.10 12.33 -2.95
C GLU A 126 10.06 12.74 -1.91
N SER A 127 9.85 11.89 -0.91
CA SER A 127 9.13 12.32 0.28
C SER A 127 9.93 13.48 0.88
N PRO A 128 9.31 14.60 1.28
CA PRO A 128 10.05 15.66 1.95
C PRO A 128 10.76 15.05 3.15
N THR A 129 12.08 15.18 3.13
CA THR A 129 12.97 14.62 4.14
C THR A 129 12.79 15.42 5.43
N VAL A 130 12.00 14.90 6.35
CA VAL A 130 12.08 15.29 7.75
C VAL A 130 12.53 14.06 8.52
N TYR A 131 13.84 13.85 8.55
CA TYR A 131 14.47 12.96 9.51
C TYR A 131 14.88 13.79 10.73
N ALA A 132 13.91 14.10 11.60
CA ALA A 132 14.23 14.20 13.00
C ALA A 132 14.18 12.78 13.54
N ILE A 133 15.27 12.30 14.11
CA ILE A 133 15.32 10.99 14.80
C ILE A 133 14.62 11.21 16.14
N PRO A 134 13.44 10.64 16.38
CA PRO A 134 12.89 10.58 17.71
C PRO A 134 13.23 9.21 18.32
N GLU A 135 13.40 9.20 19.64
CA GLU A 135 13.57 8.03 20.48
C GLU A 135 12.61 6.88 20.14
N ALA A 136 12.95 5.64 20.49
CA ALA A 136 12.32 4.40 20.02
C ALA A 136 10.78 4.37 20.05
N GLU A 137 10.14 5.07 21.00
CA GLU A 137 8.68 5.17 21.11
C GLU A 137 8.02 5.97 19.95
N ALA A 138 8.70 6.97 19.43
CA ALA A 138 8.21 7.78 18.32
C ALA A 138 8.36 7.06 16.97
N LEU A 139 9.29 6.11 16.85
CA LEU A 139 9.42 5.23 15.68
C LEU A 139 8.24 4.26 15.58
N GLU A 140 7.81 3.72 16.72
CA GLU A 140 6.66 2.81 16.78
C GLU A 140 5.35 3.53 16.46
N GLN A 141 5.13 4.73 17.00
CA GLN A 141 3.97 5.56 16.69
C GLN A 141 3.97 6.08 15.25
N ASN A 142 5.13 6.39 14.69
CA ASN A 142 5.25 6.82 13.29
C ASN A 142 5.04 5.65 12.31
N LEU A 143 5.50 4.44 12.65
CA LEU A 143 5.14 3.23 11.92
C LEU A 143 3.65 2.94 12.03
N ILE A 144 3.08 2.96 13.24
CA ILE A 144 1.65 2.70 13.48
C ILE A 144 0.77 3.72 12.75
N SER A 145 1.13 5.00 12.74
CA SER A 145 0.38 6.02 12.00
C SER A 145 0.48 5.84 10.47
N ARG A 146 1.64 5.41 9.95
CA ARG A 146 1.82 5.05 8.55
C ARG A 146 1.08 3.75 8.20
N PHE A 147 1.10 2.75 9.09
CA PHE A 147 0.34 1.51 8.93
C PHE A 147 -1.16 1.74 9.01
N SER A 148 -1.65 2.59 9.90
CA SER A 148 -3.08 2.94 9.97
C SER A 148 -3.54 3.69 8.72
N THR A 149 -2.70 4.54 8.13
CA THR A 149 -2.99 5.23 6.87
C THR A 149 -3.02 4.25 5.68
N ILE A 150 -2.26 3.14 5.73
CA ILE A 150 -2.22 2.13 4.68
C ILE A 150 -3.34 1.10 4.85
N GLN A 151 -3.68 0.68 6.07
CA GLN A 151 -4.88 -0.12 6.31
C GLN A 151 -6.16 0.65 5.95
N ALA A 152 -6.18 1.97 6.21
CA ALA A 152 -7.24 2.84 5.76
C ALA A 152 -7.38 2.89 4.23
N LYS A 153 -6.33 2.64 3.45
CA LYS A 153 -6.40 2.56 1.97
C LYS A 153 -6.91 1.22 1.42
N LYS A 154 -7.04 0.19 2.24
CA LYS A 154 -7.58 -1.12 1.83
C LYS A 154 -9.10 -1.22 1.99
N ASP A 155 -9.67 -0.37 2.83
CA ASP A 155 -11.11 -0.17 2.90
C ASP A 155 -11.46 0.86 1.83
N LYS A 156 -12.44 0.57 0.98
CA LYS A 156 -13.04 1.38 -0.10
C LYS A 156 -13.04 2.89 0.20
N HIS A 157 -11.88 3.57 0.05
CA HIS A 157 -11.77 4.98 0.38
C HIS A 157 -12.08 5.84 -0.83
N MET A 158 -13.03 6.69 -0.62
CA MET A 158 -13.34 7.82 -1.47
C MET A 158 -12.16 8.81 -1.38
N LEU A 159 -11.52 9.11 -2.51
CA LEU A 159 -10.49 10.16 -2.54
C LEU A 159 -11.17 11.51 -2.59
N ILE A 160 -10.81 12.40 -1.67
CA ILE A 160 -11.39 13.73 -1.53
C ILE A 160 -10.29 14.76 -1.75
N LYS A 161 -10.54 15.69 -2.68
CA LYS A 161 -9.68 16.84 -2.93
C LYS A 161 -10.46 18.11 -2.62
N LYS A 162 -9.94 18.97 -1.75
CA LYS A 162 -10.45 20.32 -1.58
C LYS A 162 -10.10 21.16 -2.80
N MET A 163 -11.11 21.74 -3.42
CA MET A 163 -11.01 22.66 -4.56
C MET A 163 -11.17 24.11 -4.12
N ASP A 164 -11.70 24.33 -2.91
CA ASP A 164 -11.92 25.62 -2.30
C ASP A 164 -11.34 25.64 -0.88
N LYS A 165 -10.84 26.83 -0.43
CA LYS A 165 -10.26 27.01 0.91
C LYS A 165 -11.28 26.78 2.03
N ASP A 166 -12.55 27.10 1.78
CA ASP A 166 -13.64 26.98 2.75
C ASP A 166 -14.31 25.59 2.72
N ALA A 167 -13.86 24.71 1.81
CA ALA A 167 -14.37 23.35 1.72
C ALA A 167 -14.09 22.55 2.99
N LYS A 168 -15.09 21.78 3.43
CA LYS A 168 -14.97 20.84 4.55
C LYS A 168 -14.91 19.40 4.04
N ILE A 169 -14.08 18.57 4.68
CA ILE A 169 -14.03 17.15 4.36
C ILE A 169 -15.31 16.50 4.86
N PRO A 170 -15.96 15.65 4.04
CA PRO A 170 -17.14 14.88 4.45
C PRO A 170 -16.89 14.06 5.71
N THR A 171 -17.84 14.08 6.63
CA THR A 171 -17.77 13.33 7.89
C THR A 171 -18.94 12.37 8.00
N ARG A 172 -18.83 11.35 8.86
CA ARG A 172 -19.96 10.53 9.24
C ARG A 172 -20.56 11.07 10.53
N GLY A 173 -21.84 11.36 10.52
CA GLY A 173 -22.55 11.87 11.70
C GLY A 173 -22.58 10.87 12.86
N THR A 174 -22.61 9.56 12.57
CA THR A 174 -22.58 8.48 13.56
C THR A 174 -21.68 7.33 13.13
N ARG A 175 -21.22 6.52 14.10
CA ARG A 175 -20.31 5.37 13.85
C ARG A 175 -20.89 4.33 12.88
N GLY A 176 -22.21 4.26 12.71
CA GLY A 176 -22.93 3.30 11.83
C GLY A 176 -23.54 3.95 10.61
N ALA A 177 -23.29 5.23 10.34
CA ALA A 177 -23.89 5.93 9.20
C ALA A 177 -23.49 5.26 7.86
N ALA A 178 -24.47 5.04 7.01
CA ALA A 178 -24.26 4.44 5.68
C ALA A 178 -23.58 5.41 4.69
N GLY A 179 -23.70 6.73 4.91
CA GLY A 179 -23.16 7.79 4.07
C GLY A 179 -22.30 8.79 4.82
N HIS A 180 -21.75 9.74 4.07
CA HIS A 180 -21.02 10.89 4.58
C HIS A 180 -21.82 12.16 4.36
N ASP A 181 -21.80 13.05 5.34
CA ASP A 181 -22.41 14.37 5.26
C ASP A 181 -21.53 15.30 4.42
N LEU A 182 -22.13 15.96 3.45
CA LEU A 182 -21.49 16.97 2.61
C LEU A 182 -21.83 18.37 3.15
N TYR A 183 -20.86 19.26 3.12
CA TYR A 183 -21.00 20.64 3.62
C TYR A 183 -21.03 21.63 2.47
N ALA A 184 -22.02 22.51 2.48
CA ALA A 184 -22.06 23.66 1.58
C ALA A 184 -20.97 24.68 1.95
N ILE A 185 -20.40 25.33 0.94
CA ILE A 185 -19.46 26.47 1.11
C ILE A 185 -20.14 27.82 0.83
N GLU A 186 -21.45 27.79 0.50
CA GLU A 186 -22.24 28.97 0.21
C GLU A 186 -23.63 28.86 0.87
N ASP A 187 -24.18 29.99 1.28
CA ASP A 187 -25.58 30.06 1.71
C ASP A 187 -26.46 30.12 0.47
N LYS A 188 -27.52 29.26 0.42
CA LYS A 188 -28.44 29.19 -0.70
C LYS A 188 -29.85 28.89 -0.27
N THR A 189 -30.82 29.69 -0.77
CA THR A 189 -32.23 29.45 -0.54
C THR A 189 -32.77 28.51 -1.61
N ILE A 190 -33.38 27.42 -1.20
CA ILE A 190 -34.03 26.43 -2.09
C ILE A 190 -35.54 26.68 -1.97
N PRO A 191 -36.23 27.06 -3.06
CA PRO A 191 -37.69 27.24 -3.04
C PRO A 191 -38.42 25.92 -2.69
N ALA A 192 -39.58 26.03 -2.05
CA ALA A 192 -40.38 24.86 -1.75
C ALA A 192 -40.74 24.09 -3.04
N GLY A 193 -40.45 22.77 -3.09
CA GLY A 193 -40.60 21.93 -4.27
C GLY A 193 -39.57 22.14 -5.39
N GLY A 194 -38.60 23.05 -5.19
CA GLY A 194 -37.53 23.33 -6.15
C GLY A 194 -36.27 22.55 -5.92
N GLN A 195 -35.36 22.62 -6.88
CA GLN A 195 -33.99 22.06 -6.82
C GLN A 195 -32.96 23.15 -7.09
N GLN A 196 -31.83 23.09 -6.39
CA GLN A 196 -30.73 24.02 -6.58
C GLN A 196 -29.40 23.28 -6.52
N VAL A 197 -28.43 23.69 -7.35
CA VAL A 197 -27.05 23.24 -7.25
C VAL A 197 -26.38 24.03 -6.14
N VAL A 198 -25.83 23.34 -5.15
CA VAL A 198 -25.11 23.90 -4.01
C VAL A 198 -23.65 23.48 -4.11
N LYS A 199 -22.73 24.44 -4.04
CA LYS A 199 -21.30 24.14 -4.11
C LYS A 199 -20.79 23.58 -2.78
N THR A 200 -20.03 22.49 -2.84
CA THR A 200 -19.36 21.87 -1.69
C THR A 200 -17.88 22.17 -1.63
N GLY A 201 -17.32 22.68 -2.71
CA GLY A 201 -15.89 23.00 -2.83
C GLY A 201 -14.97 21.78 -2.77
N ILE A 202 -15.48 20.56 -2.99
CA ILE A 202 -14.68 19.34 -3.01
C ILE A 202 -14.83 18.61 -4.35
N SER A 203 -13.82 17.83 -4.69
CA SER A 203 -13.85 16.83 -5.75
C SER A 203 -13.74 15.44 -5.11
N LEU A 204 -14.58 14.52 -5.56
CA LEU A 204 -14.66 13.15 -5.08
C LEU A 204 -14.28 12.18 -6.19
N THR A 205 -13.45 11.19 -5.86
CA THR A 205 -13.27 10.03 -6.71
C THR A 205 -13.90 8.83 -6.02
N LEU A 206 -14.96 8.31 -6.62
CA LEU A 206 -15.68 7.15 -6.10
C LEU A 206 -14.92 5.87 -6.48
N THR A 207 -14.88 4.92 -5.55
CA THR A 207 -14.34 3.59 -5.82
C THR A 207 -15.40 2.66 -6.42
N ASN A 208 -14.96 1.62 -7.15
CA ASN A 208 -15.87 0.65 -7.74
C ASN A 208 -16.81 0.05 -6.68
N GLY A 209 -18.12 0.06 -6.96
CA GLY A 209 -19.16 -0.44 -6.07
C GLY A 209 -19.66 0.59 -5.04
N THR A 210 -19.31 1.87 -5.19
CA THR A 210 -19.90 2.99 -4.48
C THR A 210 -20.66 3.90 -5.45
N TYR A 211 -21.65 4.63 -4.95
CA TYR A 211 -22.40 5.64 -5.70
C TYR A 211 -22.53 6.91 -4.85
N GLY A 212 -22.63 8.03 -5.49
CA GLY A 212 -22.84 9.34 -4.89
C GLY A 212 -23.96 10.09 -5.57
#